data_575a420f46bdfe3d1759b8fe58f9d7ba
#
_entry.id   575a420f46bdfe3d1759b8fe58f9d7ba
#
_cell.length_a   1.000
_cell.length_b   1.000
_cell.length_c   1.000
_cell.angle_alpha   90.00
_cell.angle_beta   90.00
_cell.angle_gamma   90.00
#
_symmetry.space_group_name_H-M   'P 1'
#
loop_
_entity.id
_entity.type
_entity.pdbx_description
1 polymer ?
#
loop_
_entity_poly.entity_id
_entity_poly.type
_entity_poly.pdbx_seq_one_letter_code
_entity_poly.pdbx_strand_id
1 'polypeptide(L)'
;MAGYLAKQMGLPVGKLVCASNKNDVLTEFLETGHYNKKREFYKTSSPSMDILVSSNLERLLFFVCGADKTKEYMKSLAETGEYQISEDELFKIKRDFVGYACSDEEGAAAIGRLFKDASYVLDTHTAIAWAASDKYLRDCGLQTKNVVLSTASPYKFTGPVLAALGEEASGDDKADMEKLSEITGTEIPGPLSAIFEKEVKHRDIIDVDRMKDEVKKYASEGKE
;
A
#
# COMPACT_ATOMS: atom_id res chain seq x y z
N MET A 1 -0.44 0.74 11.20
CA MET A 1 0.14 0.91 12.57
C MET A 1 -0.10 2.30 13.14
N ALA A 2 0.14 3.41 12.44
CA ALA A 2 -0.06 4.76 12.99
C ALA A 2 -1.46 4.99 13.57
N GLY A 3 -2.53 4.63 12.85
CA GLY A 3 -3.91 4.73 13.34
C GLY A 3 -4.17 3.85 14.58
N TYR A 4 -3.57 2.66 14.66
CA TYR A 4 -3.67 1.81 15.84
C TYR A 4 -3.00 2.45 17.06
N LEU A 5 -1.79 2.98 16.90
CA LEU A 5 -1.09 3.68 17.98
C LEU A 5 -1.85 4.93 18.43
N ALA A 6 -2.36 5.73 17.48
CA ALA A 6 -3.17 6.90 17.79
C ALA A 6 -4.43 6.52 18.60
N LYS A 7 -5.11 5.42 18.24
CA LYS A 7 -6.23 4.87 19.00
C LYS A 7 -5.82 4.44 20.42
N GLN A 8 -4.68 3.77 20.58
CA GLN A 8 -4.15 3.41 21.89
C GLN A 8 -3.78 4.63 22.74
N MET A 9 -3.41 5.74 22.11
CA MET A 9 -3.14 7.03 22.76
C MET A 9 -4.42 7.84 23.07
N GLY A 10 -5.60 7.29 22.80
CA GLY A 10 -6.89 7.90 23.16
C GLY A 10 -7.59 8.65 22.03
N LEU A 11 -7.08 8.63 20.79
CA LEU A 11 -7.83 9.20 19.66
C LEU A 11 -9.13 8.38 19.45
N PRO A 12 -10.31 9.03 19.35
CA PRO A 12 -11.59 8.34 19.19
C PRO A 12 -11.78 7.80 17.77
N VAL A 13 -11.00 6.75 17.44
CA VAL A 13 -11.06 6.03 16.16
C VAL A 13 -11.89 4.76 16.32
N GLY A 14 -12.82 4.53 15.42
CA GLY A 14 -13.59 3.30 15.33
C GLY A 14 -12.77 2.12 14.82
N LYS A 15 -13.20 1.53 13.71
CA LYS A 15 -12.45 0.48 13.02
C LYS A 15 -11.33 1.05 12.16
N LEU A 16 -10.25 0.30 12.08
CA LEU A 16 -9.17 0.51 11.16
C LEU A 16 -9.36 -0.46 9.99
N VAL A 17 -9.74 0.05 8.84
CA VAL A 17 -9.91 -0.75 7.63
C VAL A 17 -8.55 -0.95 6.98
N CYS A 18 -8.11 -2.21 6.89
CA CYS A 18 -6.91 -2.60 6.16
C CYS A 18 -7.31 -2.97 4.73
N ALA A 19 -6.95 -2.12 3.79
CA ALA A 19 -7.22 -2.35 2.38
C ALA A 19 -6.09 -3.17 1.75
N SER A 20 -6.44 -4.17 0.97
CA SER A 20 -5.56 -4.97 0.14
C SER A 20 -5.98 -4.86 -1.32
N ASN A 21 -5.03 -4.96 -2.24
CA ASN A 21 -5.32 -5.24 -3.64
C ASN A 21 -5.53 -6.75 -3.85
N LYS A 22 -5.35 -7.27 -5.05
CA LYS A 22 -5.47 -8.71 -5.36
C LYS A 22 -4.52 -9.59 -4.52
N ASN A 23 -3.44 -9.02 -3.98
CA ASN A 23 -2.57 -9.68 -3.00
C ASN A 23 -3.17 -9.53 -1.59
N ASP A 24 -4.16 -10.32 -1.28
CA ASP A 24 -5.09 -10.17 -0.16
C ASP A 24 -4.69 -10.88 1.14
N VAL A 25 -3.40 -11.24 1.28
CA VAL A 25 -2.89 -11.99 2.45
C VAL A 25 -3.27 -11.37 3.79
N LEU A 26 -3.31 -10.03 3.88
CA LEU A 26 -3.70 -9.34 5.10
C LEU A 26 -5.21 -9.39 5.35
N THR A 27 -6.03 -9.35 4.31
CA THR A 27 -7.49 -9.49 4.40
C THR A 27 -7.85 -10.85 4.95
N GLU A 28 -7.29 -11.94 4.37
CA GLU A 28 -7.49 -13.30 4.87
C GLU A 28 -6.99 -13.48 6.30
N PHE A 29 -5.80 -12.96 6.61
CA PHE A 29 -5.28 -13.02 7.97
C PHE A 29 -6.21 -12.34 8.99
N LEU A 30 -6.71 -11.15 8.69
CA LEU A 30 -7.63 -10.43 9.57
C LEU A 30 -8.99 -11.13 9.73
N GLU A 31 -9.37 -11.95 8.76
CA GLU A 31 -10.58 -12.75 8.83
C GLU A 31 -10.38 -14.07 9.60
N THR A 32 -9.31 -14.79 9.33
CA THR A 32 -9.12 -16.17 9.77
C THR A 32 -8.07 -16.36 10.86
N GLY A 33 -7.17 -15.41 11.04
CA GLY A 33 -5.96 -15.54 11.88
C GLY A 33 -4.87 -16.40 11.23
N HIS A 34 -5.11 -16.93 10.03
CA HIS A 34 -4.14 -17.71 9.26
C HIS A 34 -3.36 -16.81 8.31
N TYR A 35 -2.04 -16.78 8.47
CA TYR A 35 -1.15 -16.09 7.56
C TYR A 35 -0.43 -17.09 6.66
N ASN A 36 -0.62 -16.99 5.35
CA ASN A 36 0.00 -17.88 4.39
C ASN A 36 0.59 -17.10 3.21
N LYS A 37 1.94 -17.11 3.09
CA LYS A 37 2.66 -16.49 1.96
C LYS A 37 2.80 -17.40 0.73
N LYS A 38 2.40 -18.68 0.83
CA LYS A 38 2.47 -19.67 -0.27
C LYS A 38 1.26 -19.51 -1.18
N ARG A 39 1.18 -18.40 -1.88
CA ARG A 39 0.10 -18.04 -2.81
C ARG A 39 0.66 -17.39 -4.04
N GLU A 40 -0.17 -17.29 -5.06
CA GLU A 40 0.19 -16.56 -6.27
C GLU A 40 0.45 -15.09 -5.94
N PHE A 41 1.47 -14.52 -6.60
CA PHE A 41 1.80 -13.11 -6.53
C PHE A 41 1.29 -12.41 -7.78
N TYR A 42 0.51 -11.36 -7.59
CA TYR A 42 -0.08 -10.59 -8.66
C TYR A 42 0.60 -9.22 -8.77
N LYS A 43 1.00 -8.85 -10.00
CA LYS A 43 1.39 -7.47 -10.30
C LYS A 43 0.14 -6.67 -10.59
N THR A 44 -0.07 -5.58 -9.84
CA THR A 44 -1.27 -4.76 -9.92
C THR A 44 -0.95 -3.31 -10.27
N SER A 45 -1.98 -2.49 -10.45
CA SER A 45 -1.86 -1.05 -10.63
C SER A 45 -1.45 -0.30 -9.35
N SER A 46 -1.45 -0.98 -8.20
CA SER A 46 -1.02 -0.44 -6.89
C SER A 46 0.22 -1.18 -6.35
N PRO A 47 1.40 -1.05 -6.99
CA PRO A 47 2.55 -1.93 -6.78
C PRO A 47 3.13 -1.90 -5.37
N SER A 48 2.97 -0.81 -4.61
CA SER A 48 3.42 -0.77 -3.21
C SER A 48 2.59 -1.65 -2.27
N MET A 49 1.42 -2.13 -2.73
CA MET A 49 0.57 -3.10 -2.04
C MET A 49 0.78 -4.53 -2.54
N ASP A 50 1.64 -4.75 -3.54
CA ASP A 50 1.99 -6.08 -4.07
C ASP A 50 2.95 -6.76 -3.11
N ILE A 51 2.43 -7.31 -2.03
CA ILE A 51 3.20 -7.96 -0.97
C ILE A 51 2.61 -9.31 -0.59
N LEU A 52 3.48 -10.25 -0.24
CA LEU A 52 3.12 -11.51 0.41
C LEU A 52 3.62 -11.59 1.85
N VAL A 53 4.49 -10.65 2.27
CA VAL A 53 4.99 -10.52 3.64
C VAL A 53 4.88 -9.07 4.09
N SER A 54 4.22 -8.85 5.24
CA SER A 54 4.00 -7.52 5.80
C SER A 54 4.76 -7.32 7.09
N SER A 55 5.77 -6.45 7.08
CA SER A 55 6.50 -6.04 8.29
C SER A 55 5.65 -5.22 9.28
N ASN A 56 4.60 -4.56 8.80
CA ASN A 56 3.66 -3.85 9.67
C ASN A 56 2.80 -4.80 10.51
N LEU A 57 2.46 -5.98 9.97
CA LEU A 57 1.72 -6.99 10.71
C LEU A 57 2.57 -7.58 11.85
N GLU A 58 3.86 -7.83 11.63
CA GLU A 58 4.78 -8.24 12.68
C GLU A 58 4.76 -7.26 13.87
N ARG A 59 4.74 -5.95 13.59
CA ARG A 59 4.62 -4.94 14.65
C ARG A 59 3.29 -5.01 15.39
N LEU A 60 2.19 -5.28 14.68
CA LEU A 60 0.88 -5.46 15.33
C LEU A 60 0.87 -6.68 16.23
N LEU A 61 1.42 -7.81 15.75
CA LEU A 61 1.56 -9.03 16.55
C LEU A 61 2.38 -8.78 17.83
N PHE A 62 3.47 -8.02 17.74
CA PHE A 62 4.26 -7.65 18.90
C PHE A 62 3.43 -6.92 19.96
N PHE A 63 2.57 -5.98 19.56
CA PHE A 63 1.70 -5.26 20.50
C PHE A 63 0.57 -6.12 21.08
N VAL A 64 0.07 -7.09 20.32
CA VAL A 64 -1.11 -7.89 20.71
C VAL A 64 -0.69 -9.17 21.47
N CYS A 65 0.38 -9.82 21.00
CA CYS A 65 0.79 -11.16 21.46
C CYS A 65 2.08 -11.16 22.27
N GLY A 66 2.86 -10.06 22.25
CA GLY A 66 4.15 -9.95 22.90
C GLY A 66 5.31 -10.52 22.07
N ALA A 67 6.54 -10.30 22.55
CA ALA A 67 7.76 -10.60 21.82
C ALA A 67 7.95 -12.10 21.50
N ASP A 68 7.72 -12.96 22.49
CA ASP A 68 7.99 -14.40 22.35
C ASP A 68 7.06 -15.04 21.30
N LYS A 69 5.77 -14.74 21.36
CA LYS A 69 4.79 -15.24 20.38
C LYS A 69 5.07 -14.69 18.97
N THR A 70 5.40 -13.42 18.86
CA THR A 70 5.77 -12.83 17.57
C THR A 70 6.98 -13.53 16.98
N LYS A 71 8.01 -13.83 17.79
CA LYS A 71 9.18 -14.58 17.35
C LYS A 71 8.82 -15.99 16.85
N GLU A 72 7.91 -16.69 17.56
CA GLU A 72 7.43 -18.01 17.13
C GLU A 72 6.75 -17.93 15.76
N TYR A 73 5.83 -16.95 15.56
CA TYR A 73 5.12 -16.76 14.30
C TYR A 73 6.06 -16.38 13.15
N MET A 74 7.02 -15.48 13.39
CA MET A 74 7.99 -15.10 12.35
C MET A 74 8.93 -16.26 12.01
N LYS A 75 9.31 -17.08 12.97
CA LYS A 75 10.07 -18.31 12.71
C LYS A 75 9.26 -19.29 11.86
N SER A 76 8.01 -19.56 12.21
CA SER A 76 7.11 -20.40 11.41
C SER A 76 6.97 -19.86 9.98
N LEU A 77 6.74 -18.56 9.82
CA LEU A 77 6.66 -17.92 8.51
C LEU A 77 7.93 -18.10 7.68
N ALA A 78 9.09 -18.04 8.30
CA ALA A 78 10.38 -18.25 7.63
C ALA A 78 10.57 -19.70 7.19
N GLU A 79 10.28 -20.66 8.07
CA GLU A 79 10.54 -22.09 7.88
C GLU A 79 9.46 -22.77 7.04
N THR A 80 8.19 -22.47 7.32
CA THR A 80 7.05 -23.17 6.68
C THR A 80 6.26 -22.31 5.70
N GLY A 81 6.45 -20.99 5.71
CA GLY A 81 5.71 -20.04 4.86
C GLY A 81 4.34 -19.63 5.39
N GLU A 82 3.96 -20.08 6.58
CA GLU A 82 2.64 -19.84 7.18
C GLU A 82 2.67 -19.88 8.71
N TYR A 83 1.65 -19.31 9.35
CA TYR A 83 1.38 -19.47 10.78
C TYR A 83 -0.11 -19.22 11.08
N GLN A 84 -0.57 -19.73 12.22
CA GLN A 84 -1.91 -19.50 12.76
C GLN A 84 -1.80 -18.86 14.13
N ILE A 85 -2.51 -17.74 14.35
CA ILE A 85 -2.65 -17.15 15.68
C ILE A 85 -3.83 -17.82 16.42
N SER A 86 -3.88 -17.67 17.75
CA SER A 86 -4.98 -18.19 18.55
C SER A 86 -6.27 -17.39 18.33
N GLU A 87 -7.42 -17.99 18.68
CA GLU A 87 -8.73 -17.32 18.60
C GLU A 87 -8.78 -16.06 19.48
N ASP A 88 -8.17 -16.10 20.66
CA ASP A 88 -8.10 -14.94 21.58
C ASP A 88 -7.29 -13.78 20.97
N GLU A 89 -6.18 -14.07 20.30
CA GLU A 89 -5.35 -13.07 19.62
C GLU A 89 -6.11 -12.50 18.42
N LEU A 90 -6.75 -13.34 17.63
CA LEU A 90 -7.60 -12.92 16.52
C LEU A 90 -8.74 -12.03 17.00
N PHE A 91 -9.41 -12.39 18.08
CA PHE A 91 -10.47 -11.58 18.67
C PHE A 91 -9.99 -10.19 19.07
N LYS A 92 -8.80 -10.09 19.70
CA LYS A 92 -8.19 -8.80 20.05
C LYS A 92 -7.91 -7.95 18.81
N ILE A 93 -7.38 -8.56 17.74
CA ILE A 93 -7.11 -7.85 16.48
C ILE A 93 -8.41 -7.40 15.81
N LYS A 94 -9.40 -8.30 15.72
CA LYS A 94 -10.70 -7.99 15.11
C LYS A 94 -11.49 -6.92 15.83
N ARG A 95 -11.23 -6.68 17.11
CA ARG A 95 -11.83 -5.55 17.84
C ARG A 95 -11.49 -4.21 17.18
N ASP A 96 -10.26 -4.06 16.67
CA ASP A 96 -9.75 -2.80 16.13
C ASP A 96 -9.64 -2.79 14.61
N PHE A 97 -9.40 -3.93 13.97
CA PHE A 97 -9.16 -4.05 12.54
C PHE A 97 -10.24 -4.83 11.80
N VAL A 98 -10.37 -4.53 10.51
CA VAL A 98 -11.11 -5.31 9.52
C VAL A 98 -10.36 -5.24 8.19
N GLY A 99 -10.33 -6.34 7.44
CA GLY A 99 -9.70 -6.44 6.12
C GLY A 99 -10.72 -6.34 4.99
N TYR A 100 -10.36 -5.64 3.92
CA TYR A 100 -11.10 -5.62 2.66
C TYR A 100 -10.13 -5.69 1.49
N ALA A 101 -10.42 -6.55 0.52
CA ALA A 101 -9.68 -6.64 -0.73
C ALA A 101 -10.48 -6.01 -1.87
N CYS A 102 -9.78 -5.35 -2.79
CA CYS A 102 -10.35 -4.72 -3.97
C CYS A 102 -9.51 -5.05 -5.21
N SER A 103 -10.19 -5.23 -6.34
CA SER A 103 -9.53 -5.44 -7.63
C SER A 103 -9.02 -4.13 -8.24
N ASP A 104 -8.19 -4.24 -9.29
CA ASP A 104 -7.73 -3.08 -10.07
C ASP A 104 -8.90 -2.33 -10.72
N GLU A 105 -9.94 -3.06 -11.18
CA GLU A 105 -11.14 -2.48 -11.77
C GLU A 105 -11.93 -1.67 -10.73
N GLU A 106 -12.04 -2.16 -9.51
CA GLU A 106 -12.70 -1.43 -8.41
C GLU A 106 -11.91 -0.17 -8.04
N GLY A 107 -10.59 -0.24 -8.02
CA GLY A 107 -9.71 0.91 -7.83
C GLY A 107 -9.87 1.94 -8.95
N ALA A 108 -9.83 1.52 -10.21
CA ALA A 108 -10.02 2.39 -11.37
C ALA A 108 -11.40 3.06 -11.35
N ALA A 109 -12.46 2.30 -11.02
CA ALA A 109 -13.81 2.86 -10.89
C ALA A 109 -13.89 3.91 -9.75
N ALA A 110 -13.13 3.73 -8.66
CA ALA A 110 -13.07 4.72 -7.58
C ALA A 110 -12.38 6.02 -8.03
N ILE A 111 -11.28 5.94 -8.82
CA ILE A 111 -10.60 7.11 -9.40
C ILE A 111 -11.58 7.89 -10.28
N GLY A 112 -12.17 7.22 -11.27
CA GLY A 112 -13.07 7.87 -12.24
C GLY A 112 -14.30 8.49 -11.58
N ARG A 113 -14.92 7.78 -10.60
CA ARG A 113 -16.08 8.29 -9.87
C ARG A 113 -15.74 9.52 -9.03
N LEU A 114 -14.69 9.47 -8.25
CA LEU A 114 -14.33 10.58 -7.36
C LEU A 114 -13.89 11.82 -8.16
N PHE A 115 -13.18 11.62 -9.25
CA PHE A 115 -12.83 12.71 -10.14
C PHE A 115 -14.08 13.38 -10.74
N LYS A 116 -15.04 12.59 -11.20
CA LYS A 116 -16.32 13.10 -11.73
C LYS A 116 -17.15 13.84 -10.68
N ASP A 117 -17.23 13.30 -9.46
CA ASP A 117 -18.16 13.79 -8.43
C ASP A 117 -17.57 14.96 -7.63
N ALA A 118 -16.25 15.02 -7.48
CA ALA A 118 -15.57 15.98 -6.61
C ALA A 118 -14.34 16.66 -7.22
N SER A 119 -14.02 16.40 -8.48
CA SER A 119 -12.79 16.87 -9.15
C SER A 119 -11.51 16.52 -8.37
N TYR A 120 -11.52 15.41 -7.63
CA TYR A 120 -10.39 14.94 -6.85
C TYR A 120 -9.79 13.68 -7.47
N VAL A 121 -8.49 13.72 -7.77
CA VAL A 121 -7.76 12.61 -8.41
C VAL A 121 -7.05 11.77 -7.35
N LEU A 122 -7.46 10.50 -7.23
CA LEU A 122 -6.78 9.53 -6.39
C LEU A 122 -5.58 8.94 -7.11
N ASP A 123 -4.51 8.62 -6.35
CA ASP A 123 -3.54 7.63 -6.81
C ASP A 123 -4.11 6.21 -6.69
N THR A 124 -3.48 5.25 -7.35
CA THR A 124 -3.96 3.87 -7.41
C THR A 124 -4.05 3.17 -6.06
N HIS A 125 -3.15 3.48 -5.11
CA HIS A 125 -3.15 2.90 -3.77
C HIS A 125 -4.26 3.48 -2.90
N THR A 126 -4.43 4.80 -2.95
CA THR A 126 -5.53 5.49 -2.27
C THR A 126 -6.88 5.07 -2.85
N ALA A 127 -6.94 4.76 -4.15
CA ALA A 127 -8.15 4.25 -4.80
C ALA A 127 -8.59 2.88 -4.24
N ILE A 128 -7.66 1.96 -4.01
CA ILE A 128 -7.94 0.69 -3.32
C ILE A 128 -8.43 0.93 -1.90
N ALA A 129 -7.81 1.85 -1.16
CA ALA A 129 -8.25 2.19 0.19
C ALA A 129 -9.63 2.84 0.20
N TRP A 130 -9.94 3.69 -0.79
CA TRP A 130 -11.26 4.30 -0.97
C TRP A 130 -12.33 3.24 -1.27
N ALA A 131 -12.07 2.34 -2.23
CA ALA A 131 -12.98 1.25 -2.58
C ALA A 131 -13.25 0.30 -1.40
N ALA A 132 -12.22 -0.04 -0.62
CA ALA A 132 -12.34 -0.84 0.59
C ALA A 132 -13.18 -0.13 1.67
N SER A 133 -12.98 1.18 1.82
CA SER A 133 -13.78 2.03 2.70
C SER A 133 -15.26 2.03 2.33
N ASP A 134 -15.57 2.19 1.04
CA ASP A 134 -16.95 2.15 0.53
C ASP A 134 -17.62 0.78 0.79
N LYS A 135 -16.88 -0.33 0.59
CA LYS A 135 -17.35 -1.69 0.93
C LYS A 135 -17.69 -1.79 2.41
N TYR A 136 -16.76 -1.39 3.27
CA TYR A 136 -16.95 -1.44 4.72
C TYR A 136 -18.17 -0.64 5.18
N LEU A 137 -18.35 0.59 4.70
CA LEU A 137 -19.47 1.44 5.08
C LEU A 137 -20.81 0.85 4.64
N ARG A 138 -20.88 0.26 3.43
CA ARG A 138 -22.07 -0.42 2.91
C ARG A 138 -22.42 -1.67 3.74
N ASP A 139 -21.43 -2.54 3.96
CA ASP A 139 -21.64 -3.82 4.66
C ASP A 139 -22.08 -3.61 6.11
N CYS A 140 -21.57 -2.56 6.76
CA CYS A 140 -21.93 -2.24 8.13
C CYS A 140 -23.15 -1.31 8.24
N GLY A 141 -23.71 -0.80 7.13
CA GLY A 141 -24.82 0.18 7.15
C GLY A 141 -24.46 1.48 7.86
N LEU A 142 -23.17 1.86 7.90
CA LEU A 142 -22.68 3.00 8.67
C LEU A 142 -22.75 4.30 7.86
N GLN A 143 -23.26 5.34 8.52
CA GLN A 143 -23.18 6.73 8.05
C GLN A 143 -22.27 7.52 9.01
N THR A 144 -20.97 7.27 8.92
CA THR A 144 -19.98 7.92 9.77
C THR A 144 -18.92 8.61 8.93
N LYS A 145 -18.21 9.56 9.54
CA LYS A 145 -17.03 10.15 8.91
C LYS A 145 -15.96 9.09 8.81
N ASN A 146 -15.43 8.93 7.60
CA ASN A 146 -14.32 8.04 7.32
C ASN A 146 -13.12 8.86 6.85
N VAL A 147 -11.93 8.46 7.28
CA VAL A 147 -10.66 9.09 6.90
C VAL A 147 -9.88 8.08 6.10
N VAL A 148 -9.72 8.34 4.81
CA VAL A 148 -8.88 7.55 3.91
C VAL A 148 -7.50 8.19 3.84
N LEU A 149 -6.45 7.42 4.13
CA LEU A 149 -5.08 7.90 4.08
C LEU A 149 -4.60 7.92 2.63
N SER A 150 -4.34 9.12 2.10
CA SER A 150 -3.70 9.29 0.79
C SER A 150 -2.19 9.16 0.95
N THR A 151 -1.61 8.11 0.39
CA THR A 151 -0.22 7.69 0.65
C THR A 151 0.73 7.96 -0.50
N ALA A 152 0.22 8.32 -1.68
CA ALA A 152 1.01 8.59 -2.87
C ALA A 152 0.40 9.73 -3.70
N SER A 153 1.12 10.14 -4.74
CA SER A 153 0.64 11.11 -5.72
C SER A 153 0.15 10.38 -6.98
N PRO A 154 -0.96 10.79 -7.61
CA PRO A 154 -1.42 10.24 -8.89
C PRO A 154 -0.36 10.38 -9.99
N TYR A 155 0.49 11.38 -9.92
CA TYR A 155 1.60 11.61 -10.85
C TYR A 155 2.74 10.57 -10.78
N LYS A 156 2.74 9.69 -9.79
CA LYS A 156 3.67 8.54 -9.73
C LYS A 156 3.17 7.32 -10.47
N PHE A 157 1.90 7.32 -10.87
CA PHE A 157 1.21 6.20 -11.49
C PHE A 157 0.32 6.68 -12.64
N THR A 158 0.85 7.58 -13.46
CA THR A 158 0.11 8.31 -14.51
C THR A 158 -0.62 7.38 -15.47
N GLY A 159 0.02 6.33 -15.97
CA GLY A 159 -0.59 5.39 -16.91
C GLY A 159 -1.90 4.77 -16.38
N PRO A 160 -1.91 4.06 -15.24
CA PRO A 160 -3.14 3.53 -14.64
C PRO A 160 -4.16 4.60 -14.26
N VAL A 161 -3.73 5.79 -13.84
CA VAL A 161 -4.65 6.90 -13.50
C VAL A 161 -5.31 7.45 -14.74
N LEU A 162 -4.57 7.70 -15.84
CA LEU A 162 -5.12 8.12 -17.12
C LEU A 162 -6.13 7.08 -17.64
N ALA A 163 -5.78 5.79 -17.62
CA ALA A 163 -6.69 4.73 -18.03
C ALA A 163 -8.00 4.73 -17.20
N ALA A 164 -7.92 4.98 -15.90
CA ALA A 164 -9.09 5.08 -15.03
C ALA A 164 -9.96 6.31 -15.33
N LEU A 165 -9.39 7.37 -15.93
CA LEU A 165 -10.09 8.55 -16.42
C LEU A 165 -10.62 8.40 -17.87
N GLY A 166 -10.39 7.24 -18.49
CA GLY A 166 -10.83 6.96 -19.88
C GLY A 166 -9.84 7.44 -20.94
N GLU A 167 -8.60 7.67 -20.59
CA GLU A 167 -7.56 8.21 -21.46
C GLU A 167 -6.45 7.17 -21.72
N GLU A 168 -5.87 7.23 -22.93
CA GLU A 168 -4.69 6.43 -23.26
C GLU A 168 -3.41 7.08 -22.72
N ALA A 169 -2.56 6.29 -22.06
CA ALA A 169 -1.21 6.69 -21.72
C ALA A 169 -0.28 6.52 -22.92
N SER A 170 0.66 7.46 -23.10
CA SER A 170 1.64 7.41 -24.19
C SER A 170 2.80 6.45 -23.91
N GLY A 171 3.04 6.14 -22.62
CA GLY A 171 4.19 5.40 -22.15
C GLY A 171 5.45 6.27 -21.97
N ASP A 172 5.36 7.57 -22.23
CA ASP A 172 6.36 8.55 -21.82
C ASP A 172 5.91 9.24 -20.54
N ASP A 173 6.65 9.02 -19.46
CA ASP A 173 6.27 9.48 -18.13
C ASP A 173 6.06 10.99 -18.04
N LYS A 174 6.87 11.79 -18.77
CA LYS A 174 6.74 13.24 -18.78
C LYS A 174 5.49 13.69 -19.52
N ALA A 175 5.28 13.17 -20.72
CA ALA A 175 4.09 13.48 -21.51
C ALA A 175 2.80 13.05 -20.78
N ASP A 176 2.81 11.89 -20.13
CA ASP A 176 1.68 11.38 -19.36
C ASP A 176 1.39 12.24 -18.12
N MET A 177 2.42 12.79 -17.45
CA MET A 177 2.25 13.75 -16.34
C MET A 177 1.65 15.08 -16.86
N GLU A 178 2.13 15.60 -17.97
CA GLU A 178 1.62 16.82 -18.60
C GLU A 178 0.16 16.63 -19.00
N LYS A 179 -0.18 15.51 -19.65
CA LYS A 179 -1.55 15.14 -20.02
C LYS A 179 -2.47 15.04 -18.79
N LEU A 180 -2.01 14.37 -17.73
CA LEU A 180 -2.79 14.26 -16.50
C LEU A 180 -3.04 15.63 -15.85
N SER A 181 -2.02 16.51 -15.84
CA SER A 181 -2.15 17.89 -15.35
C SER A 181 -3.18 18.70 -16.13
N GLU A 182 -3.16 18.59 -17.46
CA GLU A 182 -4.13 19.28 -18.34
C GLU A 182 -5.57 18.82 -18.07
N ILE A 183 -5.80 17.51 -17.98
CA ILE A 183 -7.14 16.93 -17.76
C ILE A 183 -7.69 17.27 -16.38
N THR A 184 -6.84 17.22 -15.36
CA THR A 184 -7.26 17.34 -13.96
C THR A 184 -7.21 18.77 -13.43
N GLY A 185 -6.51 19.67 -14.10
CA GLY A 185 -6.24 21.03 -13.62
C GLY A 185 -5.35 21.08 -12.38
N THR A 186 -4.65 19.98 -12.04
CA THR A 186 -3.77 19.91 -10.86
C THR A 186 -2.30 20.09 -11.29
N GLU A 187 -1.48 20.67 -10.41
CA GLU A 187 -0.06 20.88 -10.69
C GLU A 187 0.76 19.59 -10.53
N ILE A 188 1.73 19.40 -11.44
CA ILE A 188 2.74 18.34 -11.28
C ILE A 188 3.62 18.71 -10.08
N PRO A 189 3.78 17.83 -9.08
CA PRO A 189 4.62 18.11 -7.95
C PRO A 189 6.06 18.44 -8.36
N GLY A 190 6.60 19.59 -7.90
CA GLY A 190 7.93 20.06 -8.28
C GLY A 190 9.05 19.02 -8.17
N PRO A 191 9.11 18.17 -7.12
CA PRO A 191 10.10 17.09 -7.05
C PRO A 191 10.00 16.07 -8.18
N LEU A 192 8.80 15.83 -8.74
CA LEU A 192 8.59 14.89 -9.85
C LEU A 192 8.99 15.53 -11.19
N SER A 193 8.56 16.76 -11.45
CA SER A 193 8.96 17.48 -12.68
C SER A 193 10.48 17.69 -12.77
N ALA A 194 11.12 17.99 -11.64
CA ALA A 194 12.56 18.20 -11.59
C ALA A 194 13.40 16.94 -11.87
N ILE A 195 12.82 15.74 -11.80
CA ILE A 195 13.56 14.49 -12.09
C ILE A 195 14.03 14.46 -13.54
N PHE A 196 13.25 14.96 -14.47
CA PHE A 196 13.56 14.93 -15.91
C PHE A 196 14.71 15.86 -16.30
N GLU A 197 15.06 16.82 -15.43
CA GLU A 197 16.15 17.77 -15.64
C GLU A 197 17.43 17.38 -14.89
N LYS A 198 17.35 16.37 -14.01
CA LYS A 198 18.49 15.94 -13.20
C LYS A 198 19.41 15.01 -13.96
N GLU A 199 20.72 15.21 -13.77
CA GLU A 199 21.72 14.28 -14.25
C GLU A 199 21.63 12.94 -13.50
N VAL A 200 21.75 11.82 -14.25
CA VAL A 200 21.85 10.48 -13.67
C VAL A 200 23.22 10.34 -13.01
N LYS A 201 23.27 10.36 -11.69
CA LYS A 201 24.52 10.31 -10.91
C LYS A 201 25.14 8.92 -10.85
N HIS A 202 24.33 7.86 -10.77
CA HIS A 202 24.78 6.48 -10.58
C HIS A 202 24.35 5.67 -11.78
N ARG A 203 25.33 5.16 -12.55
CA ARG A 203 25.10 4.39 -13.79
C ARG A 203 25.61 2.97 -13.69
N ASP A 204 26.26 2.63 -12.59
CA ASP A 204 26.83 1.31 -12.39
C ASP A 204 25.72 0.29 -12.08
N ILE A 205 25.76 -0.83 -12.78
CA ILE A 205 24.89 -1.98 -12.56
C ILE A 205 25.76 -3.08 -11.94
N ILE A 206 25.32 -3.59 -10.80
CA ILE A 206 26.03 -4.63 -10.07
C ILE A 206 25.09 -5.80 -9.74
N ASP A 207 25.65 -7.00 -9.66
CA ASP A 207 24.92 -8.18 -9.21
C ASP A 207 24.72 -8.14 -7.69
N VAL A 208 23.66 -8.80 -7.21
CA VAL A 208 23.24 -8.76 -5.80
C VAL A 208 24.33 -9.27 -4.86
N ASP A 209 25.09 -10.28 -5.27
CA ASP A 209 26.19 -10.87 -4.50
C ASP A 209 27.39 -9.92 -4.34
N ARG A 210 27.53 -8.92 -5.23
CA ARG A 210 28.58 -7.91 -5.20
C ARG A 210 28.22 -6.63 -4.42
N MET A 211 26.97 -6.48 -4.01
CA MET A 211 26.50 -5.26 -3.32
C MET A 211 27.35 -4.90 -2.10
N LYS A 212 27.73 -5.88 -1.29
CA LYS A 212 28.54 -5.66 -0.08
C LYS A 212 29.92 -5.10 -0.40
N ASP A 213 30.54 -5.56 -1.47
CA ASP A 213 31.89 -5.15 -1.85
C ASP A 213 31.86 -3.75 -2.50
N GLU A 214 30.82 -3.46 -3.26
CA GLU A 214 30.64 -2.13 -3.83
C GLU A 214 30.38 -1.08 -2.75
N VAL A 215 29.54 -1.37 -1.74
CA VAL A 215 29.35 -0.46 -0.59
C VAL A 215 30.67 -0.19 0.14
N LYS A 216 31.50 -1.22 0.36
CA LYS A 216 32.83 -1.02 0.98
C LYS A 216 33.76 -0.15 0.12
N LYS A 217 33.73 -0.35 -1.19
CA LYS A 217 34.52 0.42 -2.15
C LYS A 217 34.12 1.90 -2.08
N TYR A 218 32.82 2.22 -2.18
CA TYR A 218 32.33 3.59 -2.04
C TYR A 218 32.73 4.21 -0.70
N ALA A 219 32.60 3.48 0.40
CA ALA A 219 32.99 3.95 1.72
C ALA A 219 34.51 4.24 1.85
N SER A 220 35.35 3.46 1.14
CA SER A 220 36.82 3.66 1.15
C SER A 220 37.28 4.77 0.21
N GLU A 221 36.56 5.04 -0.87
CA GLU A 221 36.92 6.05 -1.87
C GLU A 221 36.51 7.47 -1.48
N GLY A 222 35.78 7.65 -0.37
CA GLY A 222 35.37 8.97 0.16
C GLY A 222 34.54 9.81 -0.82
N LYS A 223 33.84 9.19 -1.75
CA LYS A 223 32.95 9.91 -2.67
C LYS A 223 31.67 10.31 -1.92
N GLU A 224 31.51 11.61 -1.73
CA GLU A 224 30.28 12.25 -1.27
C GLU A 224 29.12 12.09 -2.27
#